data_815931bed9ff88f57f7d0f7236cc46ed
#
_entry.id   815931bed9ff88f57f7d0f7236cc46ed
#
_cell.length_a   1.000
_cell.length_b   1.000
_cell.length_c   1.000
_cell.angle_alpha   90.00
_cell.angle_beta   90.00
_cell.angle_gamma   90.00
#
_symmetry.space_group_name_H-M   'P 1'
#
loop_
_entity.id
_entity.type
_entity.pdbx_description
1 polymer ?
#
loop_
_entity_poly.entity_id
_entity_poly.type
_entity_poly.pdbx_seq_one_letter_code
_entity_poly.pdbx_strand_id
1 'polypeptide(L)'
;MNNPFIFGKAVEGSYFTDRQEDAKRLHANLSHGINTILISPRRWGKTSLVKKVTAEIDSKDLKTVFIDVFSCKSEYEFYRIFATEVVKQTSSKIDEWIETAKIFLSNISPKFSFGSDPMNDFSLSFEWNEHDDTEKEILQLPEKIAEKKGIRIVVSLDEFQQVAFFGDQLTFQKKLRTIW
;
A
#
# COMPACT_ATOMS: atom_id res chain seq x y z
N MET A 1 -15.67 -19.84 -27.37
CA MET A 1 -16.46 -19.30 -26.25
C MET A 1 -15.46 -18.84 -25.19
N ASN A 2 -15.44 -17.55 -24.86
CA ASN A 2 -14.60 -17.10 -23.77
C ASN A 2 -15.20 -17.59 -22.45
N ASN A 3 -14.39 -18.27 -21.63
CA ASN A 3 -14.82 -18.72 -20.32
C ASN A 3 -15.16 -17.49 -19.45
N PRO A 4 -16.41 -17.32 -18.99
CA PRO A 4 -16.80 -16.16 -18.18
C PRO A 4 -16.26 -16.22 -16.74
N PHE A 5 -15.66 -17.33 -16.35
CA PHE A 5 -15.14 -17.52 -15.01
C PHE A 5 -13.61 -17.32 -14.98
N ILE A 6 -13.17 -16.30 -14.25
CA ILE A 6 -11.75 -16.02 -14.02
C ILE A 6 -11.34 -16.67 -12.70
N PHE A 7 -10.36 -17.58 -12.75
CA PHE A 7 -9.81 -18.25 -11.57
C PHE A 7 -8.42 -17.73 -11.24
N GLY A 8 -8.12 -17.58 -9.94
CA GLY A 8 -6.77 -17.30 -9.44
C GLY A 8 -6.26 -15.87 -9.66
N LYS A 9 -7.10 -14.96 -10.16
CA LYS A 9 -6.77 -13.53 -10.33
C LYS A 9 -7.88 -12.67 -9.75
N ALA A 10 -7.53 -11.43 -9.37
CA ALA A 10 -8.53 -10.42 -9.02
C ALA A 10 -9.41 -10.15 -10.24
N VAL A 11 -10.72 -10.07 -10.02
CA VAL A 11 -11.69 -9.79 -11.08
C VAL A 11 -11.77 -8.28 -11.24
N GLU A 12 -11.58 -7.80 -12.47
CA GLU A 12 -11.58 -6.37 -12.82
C GLU A 12 -12.65 -6.04 -13.87
N GLY A 13 -13.08 -4.79 -13.90
CA GLY A 13 -13.98 -4.25 -14.92
C GLY A 13 -15.37 -4.91 -14.93
N SER A 14 -15.88 -5.25 -16.12
CA SER A 14 -17.24 -5.78 -16.35
C SER A 14 -17.50 -7.15 -15.72
N TYR A 15 -16.47 -7.88 -15.33
CA TYR A 15 -16.60 -9.17 -14.64
C TYR A 15 -16.88 -9.05 -13.15
N PHE A 16 -16.82 -7.84 -12.58
CA PHE A 16 -17.21 -7.56 -11.20
C PHE A 16 -18.72 -7.30 -11.14
N THR A 17 -19.50 -8.35 -10.96
CA THR A 17 -20.98 -8.31 -11.09
C THR A 17 -21.73 -8.24 -9.77
N ASP A 18 -21.05 -8.50 -8.66
CA ASP A 18 -21.66 -8.60 -7.34
C ASP A 18 -21.04 -7.59 -6.36
N ARG A 19 -21.64 -7.43 -5.16
CA ARG A 19 -21.16 -6.57 -4.08
C ARG A 19 -21.18 -5.07 -4.39
N GLN A 20 -22.13 -4.61 -5.19
CA GLN A 20 -22.27 -3.18 -5.51
C GLN A 20 -22.47 -2.30 -4.27
N GLU A 21 -23.24 -2.78 -3.30
CA GLU A 21 -23.49 -2.04 -2.05
C GLU A 21 -22.20 -1.95 -1.19
N ASP A 22 -21.42 -3.03 -1.12
CA ASP A 22 -20.11 -3.01 -0.44
C ASP A 22 -19.15 -2.03 -1.14
N ALA A 23 -19.16 -2.00 -2.47
CA ALA A 23 -18.34 -1.08 -3.25
C ALA A 23 -18.73 0.38 -2.98
N LYS A 24 -20.02 0.71 -3.00
CA LYS A 24 -20.52 2.06 -2.68
C LYS A 24 -20.13 2.48 -1.25
N ARG A 25 -20.28 1.57 -0.28
CA ARG A 25 -19.93 1.82 1.11
C ARG A 25 -18.44 2.07 1.29
N LEU A 26 -17.61 1.21 0.68
CA LEU A 26 -16.16 1.37 0.73
C LEU A 26 -15.73 2.67 0.04
N HIS A 27 -16.27 2.96 -1.14
CA HIS A 27 -16.03 4.21 -1.86
C HIS A 27 -16.34 5.43 -0.99
N ALA A 28 -17.51 5.46 -0.35
CA ALA A 28 -17.91 6.55 0.55
C ALA A 28 -16.94 6.69 1.73
N ASN A 29 -16.60 5.59 2.39
CA ASN A 29 -15.66 5.61 3.53
C ASN A 29 -14.29 6.17 3.13
N LEU A 30 -13.69 5.64 2.07
CA LEU A 30 -12.36 6.07 1.64
C LEU A 30 -12.36 7.52 1.14
N SER A 31 -13.40 7.93 0.43
CA SER A 31 -13.53 9.32 -0.04
C SER A 31 -13.67 10.33 1.11
N HIS A 32 -14.20 9.92 2.25
CA HIS A 32 -14.31 10.76 3.44
C HIS A 32 -13.18 10.58 4.46
N GLY A 33 -12.13 9.81 4.13
CA GLY A 33 -10.99 9.58 5.03
C GLY A 33 -11.30 8.67 6.21
N ILE A 34 -12.29 7.76 6.06
CA ILE A 34 -12.66 6.83 7.12
C ILE A 34 -11.83 5.55 6.99
N ASN A 35 -11.00 5.27 8.02
CA ASN A 35 -10.28 4.02 8.10
C ASN A 35 -11.23 2.83 8.13
N THR A 36 -10.99 1.85 7.28
CA THR A 36 -11.93 0.74 7.07
C THR A 36 -11.20 -0.60 7.10
N ILE A 37 -11.73 -1.55 7.87
CA ILE A 37 -11.27 -2.94 7.89
C ILE A 37 -12.30 -3.81 7.19
N LEU A 38 -11.86 -4.57 6.18
CA LEU A 38 -12.68 -5.53 5.45
C LEU A 38 -12.45 -6.94 5.96
N ILE A 39 -13.46 -7.53 6.55
CA ILE A 39 -13.44 -8.91 7.05
C ILE A 39 -14.42 -9.73 6.22
N SER A 40 -13.93 -10.77 5.56
CA SER A 40 -14.77 -11.74 4.86
C SER A 40 -14.01 -13.06 4.65
N PRO A 41 -14.69 -14.17 4.39
CA PRO A 41 -14.04 -15.44 4.09
C PRO A 41 -13.07 -15.34 2.91
N ARG A 42 -12.14 -16.29 2.82
CA ARG A 42 -11.23 -16.40 1.67
C ARG A 42 -12.05 -16.59 0.37
N ARG A 43 -11.52 -16.06 -0.74
CA ARG A 43 -12.14 -16.14 -2.08
C ARG A 43 -13.48 -15.41 -2.26
N TRP A 44 -13.83 -14.54 -1.32
CA TRP A 44 -15.04 -13.69 -1.43
C TRP A 44 -14.78 -12.35 -2.13
N GLY A 45 -13.71 -12.25 -2.89
CA GLY A 45 -13.43 -11.09 -3.74
C GLY A 45 -13.02 -9.82 -3.00
N LYS A 46 -12.43 -9.90 -1.78
CA LYS A 46 -11.92 -8.72 -1.04
C LYS A 46 -10.96 -7.89 -1.89
N THR A 47 -9.91 -8.53 -2.39
CA THR A 47 -8.89 -7.89 -3.23
C THR A 47 -9.49 -7.23 -4.47
N SER A 48 -10.43 -7.92 -5.15
CA SER A 48 -11.13 -7.36 -6.32
C SER A 48 -11.96 -6.14 -5.96
N LEU A 49 -12.66 -6.18 -4.82
CA LEU A 49 -13.46 -5.06 -4.31
C LEU A 49 -12.57 -3.84 -4.03
N VAL A 50 -11.47 -4.04 -3.28
CA VAL A 50 -10.54 -2.97 -2.94
C VAL A 50 -9.94 -2.37 -4.21
N LYS A 51 -9.39 -3.19 -5.12
CA LYS A 51 -8.78 -2.71 -6.37
C LYS A 51 -9.77 -1.94 -7.24
N LYS A 52 -11.01 -2.41 -7.35
CA LYS A 52 -12.06 -1.69 -8.08
C LYS A 52 -12.29 -0.32 -7.48
N VAL A 53 -12.58 -0.25 -6.18
CA VAL A 53 -12.92 1.00 -5.52
C VAL A 53 -11.74 1.97 -5.50
N THR A 54 -10.52 1.48 -5.23
CA THR A 54 -9.32 2.33 -5.25
C THR A 54 -9.03 2.89 -6.64
N ALA A 55 -9.24 2.11 -7.71
CA ALA A 55 -9.12 2.61 -9.08
C ALA A 55 -10.18 3.67 -9.44
N GLU A 56 -11.39 3.57 -8.88
CA GLU A 56 -12.47 4.55 -9.10
C GLU A 56 -12.24 5.88 -8.38
N ILE A 57 -11.60 5.88 -7.20
CA ILE A 57 -11.32 7.09 -6.42
C ILE A 57 -9.98 7.73 -6.74
N ASP A 58 -9.04 7.01 -7.38
CA ASP A 58 -7.73 7.57 -7.74
C ASP A 58 -7.91 8.76 -8.68
N SER A 59 -7.28 9.86 -8.33
CA SER A 59 -7.40 11.14 -9.04
C SER A 59 -6.13 11.98 -8.87
N LYS A 60 -6.18 13.23 -9.30
CA LYS A 60 -5.09 14.18 -9.05
C LYS A 60 -4.98 14.56 -7.58
N ASP A 61 -6.11 14.64 -6.88
CA ASP A 61 -6.21 15.12 -5.50
C ASP A 61 -6.27 14.01 -4.47
N LEU A 62 -6.45 12.74 -4.92
CA LEU A 62 -6.45 11.56 -4.07
C LEU A 62 -5.69 10.43 -4.75
N LYS A 63 -4.59 10.00 -4.17
CA LYS A 63 -3.82 8.85 -4.64
C LYS A 63 -4.11 7.61 -3.83
N THR A 64 -4.13 6.47 -4.50
CA THR A 64 -4.33 5.17 -3.86
C THR A 64 -3.05 4.34 -3.94
N VAL A 65 -2.68 3.73 -2.83
CA VAL A 65 -1.53 2.83 -2.72
C VAL A 65 -2.04 1.46 -2.31
N PHE A 66 -1.76 0.45 -3.11
CA PHE A 66 -2.12 -0.94 -2.82
C PHE A 66 -0.87 -1.75 -2.50
N ILE A 67 -0.86 -2.40 -1.33
CA ILE A 67 0.26 -3.20 -0.84
C ILE A 67 -0.24 -4.60 -0.49
N ASP A 68 0.32 -5.61 -1.14
CA ASP A 68 0.10 -7.01 -0.78
C ASP A 68 1.16 -7.44 0.25
N VAL A 69 0.71 -7.68 1.48
CA VAL A 69 1.58 -8.06 2.60
C VAL A 69 1.89 -9.56 2.60
N PHE A 70 1.25 -10.35 1.74
CA PHE A 70 1.40 -11.81 1.72
C PHE A 70 2.85 -12.29 1.60
N SER A 71 3.66 -11.60 0.82
CA SER A 71 5.06 -11.96 0.58
C SER A 71 6.02 -11.54 1.70
N CYS A 72 5.58 -10.68 2.63
CA CYS A 72 6.43 -10.18 3.72
C CYS A 72 6.70 -11.27 4.75
N LYS A 73 7.98 -11.52 5.02
CA LYS A 73 8.45 -12.52 6.00
C LYS A 73 8.91 -11.90 7.31
N SER A 74 9.12 -10.58 7.32
CA SER A 74 9.63 -9.84 8.48
C SER A 74 9.11 -8.40 8.49
N GLU A 75 9.24 -7.72 9.63
CA GLU A 75 8.96 -6.29 9.75
C GLU A 75 9.79 -5.47 8.75
N TYR A 76 11.07 -5.78 8.61
CA TYR A 76 11.96 -5.10 7.66
C TYR A 76 11.43 -5.20 6.21
N GLU A 77 11.03 -6.39 5.78
CA GLU A 77 10.45 -6.57 4.44
C GLU A 77 9.16 -5.78 4.27
N PHE A 78 8.31 -5.75 5.30
CA PHE A 78 7.10 -4.92 5.29
C PHE A 78 7.44 -3.45 5.09
N TYR A 79 8.33 -2.88 5.90
CA TYR A 79 8.70 -1.47 5.79
C TYR A 79 9.35 -1.15 4.44
N ARG A 80 10.19 -2.04 3.93
CA ARG A 80 10.82 -1.91 2.62
C ARG A 80 9.78 -1.87 1.49
N ILE A 81 8.85 -2.81 1.48
CA ILE A 81 7.77 -2.88 0.48
C ILE A 81 6.84 -1.68 0.63
N PHE A 82 6.46 -1.34 1.85
CA PHE A 82 5.62 -0.19 2.15
C PHE A 82 6.21 1.11 1.58
N ALA A 83 7.46 1.43 1.93
CA ALA A 83 8.13 2.62 1.41
C ALA A 83 8.23 2.61 -0.12
N THR A 84 8.58 1.47 -0.71
CA THR A 84 8.69 1.30 -2.16
C THR A 84 7.35 1.60 -2.84
N GLU A 85 6.28 0.97 -2.39
CA GLU A 85 4.96 1.10 -3.03
C GLU A 85 4.35 2.50 -2.81
N VAL A 86 4.53 3.10 -1.64
CA VAL A 86 4.10 4.47 -1.39
C VAL A 86 4.78 5.44 -2.35
N VAL A 87 6.09 5.35 -2.52
CA VAL A 87 6.83 6.22 -3.44
C VAL A 87 6.40 5.98 -4.88
N LYS A 88 6.30 4.72 -5.33
CA LYS A 88 5.91 4.36 -6.71
C LYS A 88 4.52 4.86 -7.06
N GLN A 89 3.53 4.59 -6.22
CA GLN A 89 2.13 4.82 -6.54
C GLN A 89 1.68 6.27 -6.29
N THR A 90 2.49 7.08 -5.62
CA THR A 90 2.21 8.51 -5.43
C THR A 90 2.90 9.42 -6.46
N SER A 91 3.70 8.88 -7.36
CA SER A 91 4.44 9.60 -8.40
C SER A 91 4.49 8.77 -9.68
N SER A 92 4.62 9.44 -10.83
CA SER A 92 4.53 8.77 -12.14
C SER A 92 5.87 8.50 -12.82
N LYS A 93 6.96 9.11 -12.34
CA LYS A 93 8.29 9.03 -12.96
C LYS A 93 9.33 8.52 -11.97
N ILE A 94 10.31 7.78 -12.47
CA ILE A 94 11.42 7.22 -11.66
C ILE A 94 12.22 8.33 -10.96
N ASP A 95 12.48 9.44 -11.64
CA ASP A 95 13.21 10.56 -11.05
C ASP A 95 12.46 11.15 -9.85
N GLU A 96 11.12 11.23 -9.94
CA GLU A 96 10.27 11.67 -8.83
C GLU A 96 10.29 10.67 -7.66
N TRP A 97 10.40 9.37 -7.93
CA TRP A 97 10.52 8.35 -6.89
C TRP A 97 11.80 8.54 -6.10
N ILE A 98 12.93 8.70 -6.81
CA ILE A 98 14.24 8.91 -6.19
C ILE A 98 14.24 10.22 -5.38
N GLU A 99 13.72 11.30 -5.96
CA GLU A 99 13.63 12.60 -5.29
C GLU A 99 12.76 12.52 -4.03
N THR A 100 11.57 11.91 -4.14
CA THR A 100 10.63 11.73 -3.02
C THR A 100 11.29 10.94 -1.89
N ALA A 101 11.93 9.81 -2.21
CA ALA A 101 12.62 9.01 -1.22
C ALA A 101 13.80 9.76 -0.57
N LYS A 102 14.61 10.48 -1.34
CA LYS A 102 15.72 11.29 -0.80
C LYS A 102 15.24 12.40 0.15
N ILE A 103 14.10 13.03 -0.16
CA ILE A 103 13.56 14.12 0.66
C ILE A 103 13.00 13.59 1.97
N PHE A 104 12.14 12.57 1.89
CA PHE A 104 11.36 12.13 3.05
C PHE A 104 12.00 11.04 3.89
N LEU A 105 12.99 10.32 3.33
CA LEU A 105 13.71 9.24 3.97
C LEU A 105 15.20 9.55 4.13
N SER A 106 15.59 10.84 4.13
CA SER A 106 16.98 11.27 4.20
C SER A 106 17.73 10.74 5.43
N ASN A 107 17.04 10.67 6.56
CA ASN A 107 17.65 10.23 7.83
C ASN A 107 17.99 8.73 7.84
N ILE A 108 17.35 7.93 7.00
CA ILE A 108 17.57 6.49 6.92
C ILE A 108 18.40 6.05 5.70
N SER A 109 19.01 7.01 5.00
CA SER A 109 19.92 6.77 3.88
C SER A 109 19.38 5.77 2.86
N PRO A 110 18.30 6.11 2.12
CA PRO A 110 17.66 5.18 1.20
C PRO A 110 18.61 4.76 0.08
N LYS A 111 18.67 3.46 -0.19
CA LYS A 111 19.40 2.86 -1.32
C LYS A 111 18.38 2.43 -2.37
N PHE A 112 18.72 2.62 -3.63
CA PHE A 112 17.84 2.35 -4.78
C PHE A 112 18.37 1.15 -5.56
N SER A 113 17.47 0.24 -5.92
CA SER A 113 17.77 -0.89 -6.79
C SER A 113 16.84 -0.86 -8.00
N PHE A 114 17.39 -1.18 -9.17
CA PHE A 114 16.69 -1.26 -10.44
C PHE A 114 16.99 -2.60 -11.09
N GLY A 115 15.97 -3.30 -11.55
CA GLY A 115 16.13 -4.52 -12.33
C GLY A 115 16.11 -4.26 -13.83
N SER A 116 15.81 -5.29 -14.60
CA SER A 116 15.76 -5.21 -16.07
C SER A 116 14.66 -4.30 -16.59
N ASP A 117 13.57 -4.17 -15.86
CA ASP A 117 12.49 -3.20 -16.10
C ASP A 117 12.45 -2.21 -14.93
N PRO A 118 13.08 -1.02 -15.07
CA PRO A 118 13.16 -0.06 -13.99
C PRO A 118 11.82 0.39 -13.41
N MET A 119 10.76 0.40 -14.22
CA MET A 119 9.42 0.79 -13.74
C MET A 119 8.80 -0.28 -12.84
N ASN A 120 9.01 -1.54 -13.15
CA ASN A 120 8.45 -2.65 -12.38
C ASN A 120 9.39 -3.12 -11.27
N ASP A 121 10.70 -3.12 -11.55
CA ASP A 121 11.71 -3.71 -10.66
C ASP A 121 12.36 -2.70 -9.69
N PHE A 122 11.85 -1.46 -9.63
CA PHE A 122 12.34 -0.48 -8.66
C PHE A 122 12.05 -0.95 -7.23
N SER A 123 13.06 -0.89 -6.37
CA SER A 123 12.89 -1.13 -4.95
C SER A 123 13.77 -0.21 -4.10
N LEU A 124 13.25 0.11 -2.93
CA LEU A 124 13.97 0.80 -1.86
C LEU A 124 14.55 -0.21 -0.87
N SER A 125 15.70 0.10 -0.34
CA SER A 125 16.27 -0.53 0.85
C SER A 125 16.91 0.55 1.72
N PHE A 126 17.13 0.27 2.99
CA PHE A 126 17.73 1.18 3.96
C PHE A 126 18.47 0.38 5.01
N GLU A 127 19.38 1.02 5.72
CA GLU A 127 20.05 0.40 6.86
C GLU A 127 19.06 0.34 8.02
N TRP A 128 18.85 -0.87 8.53
CA TRP A 128 17.94 -1.09 9.64
C TRP A 128 18.69 -0.97 10.95
N ASN A 129 18.35 0.05 11.72
CA ASN A 129 18.82 0.20 13.09
C ASN A 129 17.61 0.12 14.03
N GLU A 130 17.57 -0.85 14.91
CA GLU A 130 16.46 -1.05 15.87
C GLU A 130 16.29 0.13 16.87
N HIS A 131 17.28 1.01 16.95
CA HIS A 131 17.28 2.13 17.89
C HIS A 131 16.89 3.48 17.27
N ASP A 132 16.68 3.54 15.97
CA ASP A 132 16.31 4.76 15.27
C ASP A 132 14.80 4.81 15.02
N ASP A 133 14.25 6.02 14.93
CA ASP A 133 12.84 6.27 14.52
C ASP A 133 12.53 5.87 13.06
N THR A 134 13.34 4.98 12.46
CA THR A 134 13.25 4.51 11.06
C THR A 134 11.85 4.03 10.72
N GLU A 135 11.25 3.24 11.59
CA GLU A 135 9.91 2.69 11.41
C GLU A 135 8.85 3.78 11.33
N LYS A 136 8.95 4.75 12.24
CA LYS A 136 8.03 5.89 12.30
C LYS A 136 8.16 6.76 11.05
N GLU A 137 9.38 7.03 10.60
CA GLU A 137 9.61 7.80 9.38
C GLU A 137 8.98 7.15 8.16
N ILE A 138 9.11 5.81 8.04
CA ILE A 138 8.54 5.06 6.94
C ILE A 138 7.01 5.05 7.01
N LEU A 139 6.43 4.79 8.17
CA LEU A 139 4.98 4.74 8.32
C LEU A 139 4.30 6.11 8.15
N GLN A 140 5.00 7.20 8.46
CA GLN A 140 4.54 8.58 8.21
C GLN A 140 4.76 9.05 6.77
N LEU A 141 5.42 8.25 5.92
CA LEU A 141 5.73 8.65 4.55
C LEU A 141 4.51 9.08 3.73
N PRO A 142 3.35 8.36 3.77
CA PRO A 142 2.14 8.80 3.06
C PRO A 142 1.67 10.18 3.51
N GLU A 143 1.66 10.46 4.82
CA GLU A 143 1.26 11.74 5.39
C GLU A 143 2.17 12.88 4.92
N LYS A 144 3.48 12.70 5.04
CA LYS A 144 4.49 13.68 4.59
C LYS A 144 4.37 14.00 3.10
N ILE A 145 4.14 12.98 2.27
CA ILE A 145 3.93 13.18 0.82
C ILE A 145 2.60 13.90 0.56
N ALA A 146 1.54 13.49 1.25
CA ALA A 146 0.20 14.10 1.12
C ALA A 146 0.25 15.60 1.44
N GLU A 147 0.86 15.98 2.55
CA GLU A 147 1.05 17.37 2.95
C GLU A 147 1.84 18.18 1.91
N LYS A 148 3.00 17.65 1.48
CA LYS A 148 3.85 18.36 0.50
C LYS A 148 3.18 18.56 -0.84
N LYS A 149 2.44 17.55 -1.32
CA LYS A 149 1.77 17.60 -2.62
C LYS A 149 0.37 18.23 -2.56
N GLY A 150 -0.18 18.49 -1.37
CA GLY A 150 -1.54 19.00 -1.19
C GLY A 150 -2.60 18.02 -1.66
N ILE A 151 -2.36 16.70 -1.49
CA ILE A 151 -3.25 15.63 -1.91
C ILE A 151 -3.66 14.76 -0.71
N ARG A 152 -4.61 13.87 -0.93
CA ARG A 152 -4.91 12.78 0.01
C ARG A 152 -4.30 11.47 -0.48
N ILE A 153 -3.93 10.59 0.43
CA ILE A 153 -3.41 9.27 0.12
C ILE A 153 -4.20 8.23 0.90
N VAL A 154 -4.69 7.22 0.19
CA VAL A 154 -5.32 6.03 0.78
C VAL A 154 -4.37 4.86 0.63
N VAL A 155 -3.94 4.28 1.72
CA VAL A 155 -3.11 3.07 1.73
C VAL A 155 -3.98 1.85 2.02
N SER A 156 -3.97 0.86 1.13
CA SER A 156 -4.68 -0.41 1.27
C SER A 156 -3.68 -1.53 1.50
N LEU A 157 -3.81 -2.21 2.64
CA LEU A 157 -3.00 -3.37 3.00
C LEU A 157 -3.83 -4.64 2.77
N ASP A 158 -3.48 -5.43 1.76
CA ASP A 158 -4.10 -6.74 1.54
C ASP A 158 -3.33 -7.85 2.26
N GLU A 159 -4.02 -8.93 2.59
CA GLU A 159 -3.48 -10.08 3.35
C GLU A 159 -2.79 -9.66 4.67
N PHE A 160 -3.31 -8.63 5.34
CA PHE A 160 -2.72 -8.03 6.55
C PHE A 160 -2.52 -9.03 7.70
N GLN A 161 -3.27 -10.15 7.74
CA GLN A 161 -3.04 -11.20 8.72
C GLN A 161 -1.64 -11.83 8.64
N GLN A 162 -0.89 -11.62 7.55
CA GLN A 162 0.49 -12.07 7.42
C GLN A 162 1.42 -11.50 8.50
N VAL A 163 1.10 -10.32 9.04
CA VAL A 163 1.88 -9.71 10.13
C VAL A 163 1.89 -10.56 11.41
N ALA A 164 0.95 -11.51 11.55
CA ALA A 164 0.94 -12.46 12.67
C ALA A 164 2.15 -13.42 12.67
N PHE A 165 2.84 -13.52 11.55
CA PHE A 165 4.06 -14.34 11.41
C PHE A 165 5.35 -13.54 11.60
N PHE A 166 5.28 -12.24 11.85
CA PHE A 166 6.43 -11.44 12.24
C PHE A 166 6.81 -11.76 13.70
N GLY A 167 8.10 -11.68 14.04
CA GLY A 167 8.62 -12.16 15.31
C GLY A 167 7.92 -11.58 16.55
N ASP A 168 7.70 -10.26 16.62
CA ASP A 168 6.92 -9.60 17.68
C ASP A 168 5.70 -8.88 17.10
N GLN A 169 4.69 -9.66 16.76
CA GLN A 169 3.44 -9.15 16.18
C GLN A 169 2.71 -8.14 17.06
N LEU A 170 2.78 -8.26 18.39
CA LEU A 170 2.08 -7.34 19.29
C LEU A 170 2.72 -5.96 19.29
N THR A 171 4.04 -5.91 19.33
CA THR A 171 4.79 -4.66 19.24
C THR A 171 4.60 -4.02 17.86
N PHE A 172 4.65 -4.78 16.78
CA PHE A 172 4.37 -4.28 15.43
C PHE A 172 2.96 -3.67 15.31
N GLN A 173 1.92 -4.36 15.79
CA GLN A 173 0.55 -3.83 15.77
C GLN A 173 0.38 -2.57 16.62
N LYS A 174 1.05 -2.48 17.79
CA LYS A 174 1.06 -1.28 18.61
C LYS A 174 1.71 -0.11 17.88
N LYS A 175 2.85 -0.32 17.22
CA LYS A 175 3.52 0.70 16.39
C LYS A 175 2.58 1.25 15.33
N LEU A 176 1.89 0.40 14.59
CA LEU A 176 0.92 0.85 13.59
C LEU A 176 -0.20 1.71 14.19
N ARG A 177 -0.78 1.27 15.32
CA ARG A 177 -1.85 2.02 16.00
C ARG A 177 -1.41 3.37 16.57
N THR A 178 -0.12 3.54 16.84
CA THR A 178 0.40 4.81 17.38
C THR A 178 0.54 5.87 16.29
N ILE A 179 0.67 5.44 15.03
CA ILE A 179 0.92 6.31 13.89
C ILE A 179 -0.35 6.56 13.08
N TRP A 180 -1.22 5.58 12.97
CA TRP A 180 -2.48 5.61 12.22
C TRP A 180 -3.68 5.48 13.16
#